data_fc3be9658a210abfc4596c89e00ba172
#
_entry.id   fc3be9658a210abfc4596c89e00ba172
#
_cell.length_a   1.000
_cell.length_b   1.000
_cell.length_c   1.000
_cell.angle_alpha   90.00
_cell.angle_beta   90.00
_cell.angle_gamma   90.00
#
_symmetry.space_group_name_H-M   'P 1'
#
loop_
_entity.id
_entity.type
_entity.pdbx_description
1 polymer ?
#
loop_
_entity_poly.entity_id
_entity_poly.type
_entity_poly.pdbx_seq_one_letter_code
_entity_poly.pdbx_strand_id
1 'polypeptide(L)'
;MVAIVNTFTYTGTVNDATIPAGTTSIDIYLWGGAGGGGGNDRHAGGSGTAGHFVKKTSYSVTSNVGDAIQVAVGGGGGGGSSGGGAPGGTNGKSLTDYSGGKGGNAGPRPYSGGGGAGGGATVLKINGSDVAIAGGGGGGGGGGNHSGGGTGVNTNTATARTPGTLGENGASHSGDGGGGGAGGGGKDGGTGGNGGSGDNGGSGGTSGSNLVPAGGSENNGSGVTPGGTGEGYYQSGVSIGAPNSSTGANGLAVLVFNIGVQASTKVSGTWKDINAMYTKVSGAWKQITAGYYKVSGSWKALFNAGVNFISTSAGFGNPEGNTPSGSQGSGGGGCFIKGTLVTMADGSQKAVELVDLKDEVAVGGFVFATGKFLINDLFDYNGIKVSGTHMVKEDDKWTRVADSKHGVSLGDDEHTVYVFGSEFRRIIINGIEFTDYFEIDEKQGLLQYGEKFFGIWRENDRQTNDIDVKILNNDR
;
A
#
# COMPACT_ATOMS: atom_id res chain seq x y z
N MET A 1 6.89 -3.38 19.25
CA MET A 1 7.15 -2.36 18.23
C MET A 1 5.87 -2.25 17.45
N VAL A 2 5.27 -1.10 17.34
CA VAL A 2 4.16 -0.91 16.41
C VAL A 2 4.74 -0.31 15.16
N ALA A 3 4.29 -0.82 14.04
CA ALA A 3 4.71 -0.38 12.75
C ALA A 3 3.49 0.16 12.00
N ILE A 4 3.62 1.36 11.44
CA ILE A 4 2.62 1.88 10.50
C ILE A 4 3.07 1.50 9.10
N VAL A 5 2.22 0.82 8.36
CA VAL A 5 2.52 0.39 6.99
C VAL A 5 1.76 1.27 6.01
N ASN A 6 2.48 2.04 5.20
CA ASN A 6 1.91 2.81 4.09
C ASN A 6 2.28 2.15 2.78
N THR A 7 1.26 1.85 1.97
CA THR A 7 1.42 1.29 0.64
C THR A 7 1.04 2.32 -0.41
N PHE A 8 1.93 2.56 -1.38
CA PHE A 8 1.73 3.51 -2.46
C PHE A 8 1.73 2.76 -3.78
N THR A 9 0.67 2.93 -4.54
CA THR A 9 0.52 2.38 -5.90
C THR A 9 0.71 3.50 -6.94
N TYR A 10 0.87 3.12 -8.19
CA TYR A 10 1.03 4.07 -9.27
C TYR A 10 -0.24 4.91 -9.50
N THR A 11 -0.12 6.22 -9.41
CA THR A 11 -1.21 7.19 -9.65
C THR A 11 -0.89 8.15 -10.81
N GLY A 12 0.32 8.10 -11.33
CA GLY A 12 0.82 9.07 -12.33
C GLY A 12 1.27 10.40 -11.71
N THR A 13 1.17 10.56 -10.40
CA THR A 13 1.56 11.75 -9.63
C THR A 13 2.44 11.34 -8.44
N VAL A 14 3.07 12.34 -7.82
CA VAL A 14 3.79 12.15 -6.56
C VAL A 14 2.79 12.04 -5.41
N ASN A 15 3.03 11.09 -4.51
CA ASN A 15 2.29 10.99 -3.27
C ASN A 15 3.10 11.70 -2.18
N ASP A 16 2.54 12.78 -1.64
CA ASP A 16 3.11 13.50 -0.51
C ASP A 16 2.57 12.91 0.80
N ALA A 17 3.46 12.72 1.75
CA ALA A 17 3.15 12.25 3.10
C ALA A 17 4.09 12.94 4.10
N THR A 18 3.88 12.69 5.38
CA THR A 18 4.77 13.14 6.45
C THR A 18 5.20 11.96 7.31
N ILE A 19 6.39 12.05 7.87
CA ILE A 19 6.86 11.05 8.85
C ILE A 19 5.98 11.15 10.10
N PRO A 20 5.30 10.06 10.50
CA PRO A 20 4.49 10.06 11.72
C PRO A 20 5.28 10.40 12.97
N ALA A 21 4.64 11.06 13.93
CA ALA A 21 5.24 11.38 15.21
C ALA A 21 5.77 10.12 15.91
N GLY A 22 6.95 10.21 16.51
CA GLY A 22 7.57 9.10 17.24
C GLY A 22 8.25 8.06 16.37
N THR A 23 8.29 8.21 15.04
CA THR A 23 9.03 7.31 14.16
C THR A 23 10.53 7.35 14.47
N THR A 24 11.12 6.20 14.73
CA THR A 24 12.56 6.04 14.99
C THR A 24 13.30 5.50 13.76
N SER A 25 12.62 4.72 12.95
CA SER A 25 13.16 4.18 11.70
C SER A 25 12.05 3.85 10.72
N ILE A 26 12.42 3.72 9.44
CA ILE A 26 11.53 3.32 8.37
C ILE A 26 12.09 2.06 7.71
N ASP A 27 11.24 1.03 7.53
CA ASP A 27 11.56 -0.05 6.61
C ASP A 27 11.03 0.33 5.23
N ILE A 28 11.87 0.22 4.22
CA ILE A 28 11.63 0.69 2.87
C ILE A 28 11.62 -0.51 1.94
N TYR A 29 10.55 -0.65 1.14
CA TYR A 29 10.41 -1.66 0.09
C TYR A 29 9.91 -0.96 -1.17
N LEU A 30 10.73 -0.94 -2.21
CA LEU A 30 10.40 -0.28 -3.48
C LEU A 30 10.53 -1.26 -4.63
N TRP A 31 9.53 -1.31 -5.51
CA TRP A 31 9.56 -2.01 -6.80
C TRP A 31 9.38 -0.98 -7.91
N GLY A 32 10.31 -0.93 -8.87
CA GLY A 32 10.23 -0.07 -10.06
C GLY A 32 9.15 -0.53 -11.04
N GLY A 33 8.71 0.33 -11.93
CA GLY A 33 7.84 -0.04 -13.04
C GLY A 33 8.58 -0.90 -14.06
N ALA A 34 7.92 -1.86 -14.66
CA ALA A 34 8.51 -2.75 -15.64
C ALA A 34 8.52 -2.16 -17.07
N GLY A 35 9.41 -2.62 -17.91
CA GLY A 35 9.45 -2.26 -19.32
C GLY A 35 8.35 -2.92 -20.15
N GLY A 36 7.91 -2.24 -21.22
CA GLY A 36 6.97 -2.73 -22.21
C GLY A 36 7.62 -3.66 -23.22
N GLY A 37 6.85 -4.60 -23.76
CA GLY A 37 7.29 -5.49 -24.84
C GLY A 37 7.32 -4.79 -26.19
N GLY A 38 8.23 -5.17 -27.06
CA GLY A 38 8.28 -4.71 -28.45
C GLY A 38 7.12 -5.24 -29.29
N GLY A 39 6.74 -4.47 -30.31
CA GLY A 39 5.69 -4.83 -31.26
C GLY A 39 6.04 -6.09 -32.06
N ASN A 40 5.05 -6.92 -32.28
CA ASN A 40 5.18 -8.09 -33.17
C ASN A 40 5.10 -7.69 -34.65
N ASP A 41 5.71 -8.50 -35.48
CA ASP A 41 5.38 -8.58 -36.88
C ASP A 41 5.52 -10.05 -37.38
N ARG A 42 6.18 -10.34 -38.51
CA ARG A 42 6.45 -11.72 -38.90
C ARG A 42 7.23 -12.48 -37.84
N HIS A 43 8.09 -11.75 -37.15
CA HIS A 43 8.77 -12.24 -35.96
C HIS A 43 8.31 -11.51 -34.72
N ALA A 44 8.36 -12.21 -33.61
CA ALA A 44 7.94 -11.66 -32.32
C ALA A 44 8.84 -10.50 -31.87
N GLY A 45 8.25 -9.47 -31.30
CA GLY A 45 9.00 -8.47 -30.54
C GLY A 45 9.66 -9.08 -29.31
N GLY A 46 10.65 -8.40 -28.75
CA GLY A 46 11.29 -8.78 -27.50
C GLY A 46 10.44 -8.46 -26.28
N SER A 47 10.60 -9.19 -25.21
CA SER A 47 9.97 -8.86 -23.94
C SER A 47 10.65 -7.68 -23.27
N GLY A 48 9.90 -6.82 -22.61
CA GLY A 48 10.42 -5.87 -21.64
C GLY A 48 10.84 -6.57 -20.35
N THR A 49 11.75 -5.96 -19.59
CA THR A 49 12.22 -6.54 -18.33
C THR A 49 11.39 -6.07 -17.14
N ALA A 50 11.43 -6.87 -16.09
CA ALA A 50 10.90 -6.47 -14.78
C ALA A 50 11.61 -5.21 -14.25
N GLY A 51 10.91 -4.44 -13.44
CA GLY A 51 11.53 -3.40 -12.63
C GLY A 51 12.35 -3.97 -11.49
N HIS A 52 13.26 -3.18 -10.97
CA HIS A 52 14.13 -3.56 -9.87
C HIS A 52 13.43 -3.50 -8.52
N PHE A 53 14.01 -4.15 -7.53
CA PHE A 53 13.59 -4.10 -6.13
C PHE A 53 14.70 -3.55 -5.26
N VAL A 54 14.33 -2.63 -4.32
CA VAL A 54 15.22 -2.08 -3.30
C VAL A 54 14.58 -2.23 -1.95
N LYS A 55 15.36 -2.69 -0.97
CA LYS A 55 14.95 -2.85 0.43
C LYS A 55 15.95 -2.21 1.38
N LYS A 56 15.44 -1.55 2.41
CA LYS A 56 16.19 -1.14 3.58
C LYS A 56 15.34 -1.29 4.82
N THR A 57 15.75 -2.13 5.75
CA THR A 57 15.14 -2.22 7.08
C THR A 57 15.83 -1.26 8.04
N SER A 58 15.07 -0.71 8.97
CA SER A 58 15.54 0.18 10.03
C SER A 58 16.38 1.38 9.50
N TYR A 59 15.93 2.00 8.40
CA TYR A 59 16.50 3.27 7.97
C TYR A 59 16.26 4.31 9.07
N SER A 60 17.33 4.75 9.72
CA SER A 60 17.22 5.69 10.84
C SER A 60 16.72 7.04 10.36
N VAL A 61 15.67 7.52 10.96
CA VAL A 61 15.15 8.87 10.76
C VAL A 61 15.35 9.65 12.07
N THR A 62 16.14 10.70 12.00
CA THR A 62 16.27 11.68 13.09
C THR A 62 15.23 12.76 12.92
N SER A 63 14.04 12.36 12.51
CA SER A 63 13.02 13.27 12.05
C SER A 63 12.38 14.01 13.22
N ASN A 64 12.23 15.29 13.04
CA ASN A 64 11.21 16.03 13.74
C ASN A 64 9.84 15.64 13.17
N VAL A 65 8.81 15.68 13.98
CA VAL A 65 7.43 15.53 13.53
C VAL A 65 7.17 16.45 12.33
N GLY A 66 6.74 15.87 11.22
CA GLY A 66 6.38 16.65 10.04
C GLY A 66 7.40 16.70 8.92
N ASP A 67 8.52 15.95 8.98
CA ASP A 67 9.41 15.81 7.82
C ASP A 67 8.63 15.30 6.62
N ALA A 68 8.75 16.01 5.49
CA ALA A 68 8.03 15.71 4.27
C ALA A 68 8.60 14.46 3.60
N ILE A 69 7.72 13.56 3.22
CA ILE A 69 8.02 12.38 2.40
C ILE A 69 7.36 12.58 1.04
N GLN A 70 8.09 12.27 -0.01
CA GLN A 70 7.58 12.20 -1.36
C GLN A 70 7.83 10.80 -1.92
N VAL A 71 6.77 10.14 -2.39
CA VAL A 71 6.85 8.82 -3.01
C VAL A 71 6.29 8.92 -4.43
N ALA A 72 7.16 8.70 -5.42
CA ALA A 72 6.73 8.54 -6.80
C ALA A 72 6.84 7.07 -7.17
N VAL A 73 5.73 6.43 -7.47
CA VAL A 73 5.71 5.04 -7.92
C VAL A 73 5.88 5.01 -9.43
N GLY A 74 6.80 4.17 -9.92
CA GLY A 74 7.11 4.04 -11.34
C GLY A 74 5.97 3.38 -12.10
N GLY A 75 5.55 3.99 -13.19
CA GLY A 75 4.60 3.39 -14.14
C GLY A 75 5.28 2.38 -15.05
N GLY A 76 4.52 1.40 -15.51
CA GLY A 76 4.96 0.46 -16.54
C GLY A 76 5.16 1.15 -17.90
N GLY A 77 6.17 0.73 -18.64
CA GLY A 77 6.43 1.16 -20.02
C GLY A 77 5.40 0.59 -20.98
N GLY A 78 4.91 1.40 -21.92
CA GLY A 78 3.97 0.96 -22.95
C GLY A 78 4.59 -0.03 -23.93
N GLY A 79 3.80 -0.95 -24.45
CA GLY A 79 4.17 -1.87 -25.52
C GLY A 79 4.33 -1.16 -26.87
N GLY A 80 5.23 -1.64 -27.72
CA GLY A 80 5.35 -1.23 -29.11
C GLY A 80 4.19 -1.74 -29.96
N SER A 81 3.78 -0.96 -30.95
CA SER A 81 2.73 -1.36 -31.89
C SER A 81 3.32 -2.17 -33.05
N SER A 82 2.45 -2.91 -33.77
CA SER A 82 2.80 -3.72 -34.96
C SER A 82 2.50 -2.97 -36.24
N GLY A 83 3.25 -3.24 -37.31
CA GLY A 83 3.06 -2.70 -38.67
C GLY A 83 4.03 -1.60 -39.03
N GLY A 84 4.15 -1.33 -40.33
CA GLY A 84 5.07 -0.35 -40.87
C GLY A 84 4.86 1.05 -40.34
N GLY A 85 5.92 1.68 -39.86
CA GLY A 85 5.86 2.98 -39.23
C GLY A 85 5.16 2.99 -37.88
N ALA A 86 4.89 1.80 -37.31
CA ALA A 86 4.22 1.67 -36.03
C ALA A 86 4.97 2.41 -34.90
N PRO A 87 4.28 3.18 -34.06
CA PRO A 87 4.90 3.93 -32.99
C PRO A 87 5.47 2.98 -31.94
N GLY A 88 6.59 3.39 -31.35
CA GLY A 88 7.11 2.78 -30.15
C GLY A 88 6.20 3.08 -28.95
N GLY A 89 6.34 2.26 -27.91
CA GLY A 89 5.61 2.37 -26.66
C GLY A 89 5.84 3.71 -25.95
N THR A 90 4.86 4.16 -25.20
CA THR A 90 4.93 5.37 -24.37
C THR A 90 5.68 5.10 -23.07
N ASN A 91 6.53 6.03 -22.66
CA ASN A 91 7.39 5.88 -21.49
C ASN A 91 6.59 5.65 -20.19
N GLY A 92 7.14 4.78 -19.35
CA GLY A 92 6.68 4.61 -17.96
C GLY A 92 6.97 5.88 -17.16
N LYS A 93 5.92 6.47 -16.60
CA LYS A 93 6.03 7.73 -15.87
C LYS A 93 6.55 7.53 -14.45
N SER A 94 7.25 8.53 -13.95
CA SER A 94 7.65 8.75 -12.56
C SER A 94 7.79 10.26 -12.36
N LEU A 95 8.60 10.72 -11.38
CA LEU A 95 9.14 12.09 -11.42
C LEU A 95 9.92 12.29 -12.74
N THR A 96 9.96 13.52 -13.24
CA THR A 96 10.52 13.84 -14.57
C THR A 96 11.88 13.18 -14.84
N ASP A 97 12.78 13.27 -13.86
CA ASP A 97 14.15 12.76 -13.98
C ASP A 97 14.29 11.22 -13.79
N TYR A 98 13.20 10.55 -13.47
CA TYR A 98 13.17 9.11 -13.13
C TYR A 98 12.22 8.32 -14.04
N SER A 99 11.72 8.96 -15.08
CA SER A 99 10.85 8.31 -16.07
C SER A 99 11.66 7.42 -17.02
N GLY A 100 11.02 6.36 -17.51
CA GLY A 100 11.59 5.54 -18.57
C GLY A 100 11.65 6.30 -19.91
N GLY A 101 12.43 5.81 -20.85
CA GLY A 101 12.48 6.29 -22.22
C GLY A 101 11.28 5.83 -23.05
N LYS A 102 11.02 6.52 -24.16
CA LYS A 102 10.03 6.12 -25.15
C LYS A 102 10.66 5.12 -26.13
N GLY A 103 9.91 4.08 -26.51
CA GLY A 103 10.36 3.11 -27.52
C GLY A 103 10.58 3.73 -28.90
N GLY A 104 11.48 3.16 -29.69
CA GLY A 104 11.74 3.54 -31.07
C GLY A 104 10.58 3.16 -32.01
N ASN A 105 10.35 3.95 -33.05
CA ASN A 105 9.35 3.62 -34.06
C ASN A 105 9.84 2.47 -34.97
N ALA A 106 8.91 1.73 -35.51
CA ALA A 106 9.17 0.75 -36.56
C ALA A 106 9.67 1.43 -37.85
N GLY A 107 10.39 0.70 -38.70
CA GLY A 107 10.70 1.10 -40.05
C GLY A 107 9.42 1.32 -40.88
N PRO A 108 9.53 2.04 -42.04
CA PRO A 108 8.35 2.50 -42.79
C PRO A 108 7.64 1.41 -43.61
N ARG A 109 8.19 0.24 -43.73
CA ARG A 109 7.61 -0.86 -44.50
C ARG A 109 6.70 -1.74 -43.66
N PRO A 110 5.77 -2.51 -44.27
CA PRO A 110 4.66 -3.17 -43.58
C PRO A 110 5.04 -4.26 -42.57
N TYR A 111 6.29 -4.75 -42.58
CA TYR A 111 6.71 -5.87 -41.72
C TYR A 111 7.73 -5.44 -40.67
N SER A 112 7.31 -4.54 -39.78
CA SER A 112 8.15 -4.04 -38.69
C SER A 112 7.35 -3.69 -37.44
N GLY A 113 7.88 -3.94 -36.26
CA GLY A 113 7.29 -3.61 -34.98
C GLY A 113 7.99 -2.46 -34.28
N GLY A 114 7.28 -1.60 -33.60
CA GLY A 114 7.85 -0.56 -32.73
C GLY A 114 8.50 -1.13 -31.49
N GLY A 115 9.52 -0.48 -30.94
CA GLY A 115 10.14 -0.87 -29.67
C GLY A 115 9.24 -0.61 -28.47
N GLY A 116 9.36 -1.42 -27.42
CA GLY A 116 8.71 -1.18 -26.14
C GLY A 116 9.38 -0.04 -25.38
N ALA A 117 8.64 0.63 -24.53
CA ALA A 117 9.15 1.70 -23.67
C ALA A 117 9.77 1.19 -22.38
N GLY A 118 10.67 1.94 -21.79
CA GLY A 118 11.18 1.68 -20.44
C GLY A 118 10.15 2.01 -19.35
N GLY A 119 10.19 1.27 -18.26
CA GLY A 119 9.43 1.55 -17.05
C GLY A 119 10.00 2.74 -16.27
N GLY A 120 9.18 3.43 -15.48
CA GLY A 120 9.61 4.48 -14.55
C GLY A 120 10.20 3.91 -13.26
N ALA A 121 11.12 4.62 -12.63
CA ALA A 121 11.62 4.23 -11.30
C ALA A 121 10.61 4.54 -10.21
N THR A 122 10.65 3.75 -9.12
CA THR A 122 9.97 4.09 -7.85
C THR A 122 10.95 4.80 -6.94
N VAL A 123 10.59 5.99 -6.47
CA VAL A 123 11.49 6.92 -5.79
C VAL A 123 10.92 7.30 -4.44
N LEU A 124 11.75 7.24 -3.41
CA LEU A 124 11.48 7.81 -2.09
C LEU A 124 12.40 8.99 -1.84
N LYS A 125 11.81 10.15 -1.52
CA LYS A 125 12.51 11.35 -1.03
C LYS A 125 12.06 11.70 0.38
N ILE A 126 13.01 12.19 1.19
CA ILE A 126 12.72 12.80 2.50
C ILE A 126 13.31 14.20 2.46
N ASN A 127 12.51 15.21 2.77
CA ASN A 127 12.87 16.63 2.69
C ASN A 127 13.52 17.00 1.34
N GLY A 128 12.96 16.48 0.24
CA GLY A 128 13.42 16.72 -1.12
C GLY A 128 14.69 15.95 -1.55
N SER A 129 15.36 15.26 -0.63
CA SER A 129 16.56 14.45 -0.93
C SER A 129 16.21 13.01 -1.24
N ASP A 130 16.88 12.44 -2.24
CA ASP A 130 16.71 11.02 -2.58
C ASP A 130 17.22 10.12 -1.45
N VAL A 131 16.39 9.21 -1.01
CA VAL A 131 16.71 8.20 -0.01
C VAL A 131 16.86 6.82 -0.62
N ALA A 132 15.90 6.41 -1.46
CA ALA A 132 15.93 5.11 -2.11
C ALA A 132 15.27 5.20 -3.49
N ILE A 133 15.81 4.47 -4.45
CA ILE A 133 15.27 4.40 -5.81
C ILE A 133 15.35 2.97 -6.28
N ALA A 134 14.22 2.40 -6.73
CA ALA A 134 14.17 1.15 -7.45
C ALA A 134 14.01 1.45 -8.95
N GLY A 135 14.97 1.05 -9.74
CA GLY A 135 15.04 1.33 -11.18
C GLY A 135 13.90 0.66 -11.95
N GLY A 136 13.45 1.31 -13.01
CA GLY A 136 12.50 0.75 -13.96
C GLY A 136 13.14 -0.23 -14.93
N GLY A 137 12.36 -1.17 -15.45
CA GLY A 137 12.79 -2.17 -16.44
C GLY A 137 13.02 -1.56 -17.83
N GLY A 138 13.93 -2.16 -18.62
CA GLY A 138 14.16 -1.81 -20.02
C GLY A 138 13.07 -2.37 -20.95
N GLY A 139 12.73 -1.64 -22.00
CA GLY A 139 11.79 -2.07 -23.04
C GLY A 139 12.36 -3.11 -23.98
N GLY A 140 11.52 -3.95 -24.55
CA GLY A 140 11.86 -4.91 -25.60
C GLY A 140 11.98 -4.27 -27.00
N GLY A 141 12.86 -4.74 -27.85
CA GLY A 141 12.95 -4.32 -29.25
C GLY A 141 11.80 -4.86 -30.09
N GLY A 142 11.39 -4.11 -31.11
CA GLY A 142 10.36 -4.54 -32.08
C GLY A 142 10.86 -5.64 -33.00
N GLY A 143 9.97 -6.54 -33.44
CA GLY A 143 10.24 -7.55 -34.44
C GLY A 143 10.47 -6.97 -35.83
N GLY A 144 11.24 -7.60 -36.66
CA GLY A 144 11.45 -7.30 -38.06
C GLY A 144 11.01 -8.47 -38.97
N ASN A 145 11.23 -8.31 -40.26
CA ASN A 145 10.86 -9.32 -41.25
C ASN A 145 11.71 -10.60 -41.18
N HIS A 146 13.01 -10.51 -40.83
CA HIS A 146 13.94 -11.63 -40.77
C HIS A 146 14.29 -12.08 -39.36
N SER A 147 14.17 -11.27 -38.35
CA SER A 147 14.47 -11.65 -36.98
C SER A 147 13.55 -10.98 -35.95
N GLY A 148 13.41 -11.65 -34.81
CA GLY A 148 12.69 -11.13 -33.65
C GLY A 148 13.39 -9.95 -32.98
N GLY A 149 12.65 -9.19 -32.19
CA GLY A 149 13.20 -8.13 -31.34
C GLY A 149 14.00 -8.68 -30.19
N GLY A 150 15.06 -8.00 -29.79
CA GLY A 150 15.86 -8.29 -28.61
C GLY A 150 15.09 -8.02 -27.32
N THR A 151 15.21 -8.91 -26.34
CA THR A 151 14.70 -8.73 -25.00
C THR A 151 15.42 -7.57 -24.31
N GLY A 152 14.71 -6.78 -23.49
CA GLY A 152 15.32 -5.79 -22.60
C GLY A 152 16.33 -6.44 -21.65
N VAL A 153 17.26 -5.67 -21.14
CA VAL A 153 18.36 -6.16 -20.28
C VAL A 153 18.27 -5.53 -18.90
N ASN A 154 18.28 -6.39 -17.87
CA ASN A 154 18.39 -5.95 -16.47
C ASN A 154 19.84 -5.62 -16.12
N THR A 155 20.18 -4.36 -16.04
CA THR A 155 21.53 -3.91 -15.63
C THR A 155 21.41 -2.77 -14.61
N ASN A 156 22.40 -2.65 -13.73
CA ASN A 156 22.48 -1.60 -12.70
C ASN A 156 23.74 -0.73 -12.89
N THR A 157 24.10 -0.38 -14.13
CA THR A 157 25.42 0.16 -14.48
C THR A 157 25.44 1.58 -15.05
N ALA A 158 24.38 2.34 -14.96
CA ALA A 158 24.36 3.69 -15.52
C ALA A 158 25.04 4.75 -14.61
N THR A 159 25.56 5.81 -15.18
CA THR A 159 26.51 6.75 -14.51
C THR A 159 26.00 8.19 -14.35
N ALA A 160 24.79 8.53 -14.79
CA ALA A 160 24.27 9.89 -14.70
C ALA A 160 22.77 9.95 -14.35
N ARG A 161 22.36 10.89 -13.49
CA ARG A 161 20.95 11.15 -13.13
C ARG A 161 20.18 11.72 -14.31
N THR A 162 19.62 10.86 -15.14
CA THR A 162 18.86 11.21 -16.34
C THR A 162 17.66 10.26 -16.52
N PRO A 163 16.59 10.70 -17.18
CA PRO A 163 15.55 9.78 -17.67
C PRO A 163 16.16 8.68 -18.54
N GLY A 164 15.50 7.52 -18.64
CA GLY A 164 15.89 6.46 -19.56
C GLY A 164 15.94 7.01 -21.00
N THR A 165 16.97 6.60 -21.77
CA THR A 165 17.11 7.10 -23.14
C THR A 165 16.09 6.47 -24.08
N LEU A 166 15.79 7.19 -25.16
CA LEU A 166 14.89 6.71 -26.22
C LEU A 166 15.50 5.51 -26.92
N GLY A 167 14.64 4.59 -27.40
CA GLY A 167 15.04 3.57 -28.36
C GLY A 167 15.24 4.21 -29.75
N GLU A 168 16.19 3.69 -30.51
CA GLU A 168 16.38 4.14 -31.88
C GLU A 168 15.26 3.66 -32.80
N ASN A 169 14.95 4.45 -33.82
CA ASN A 169 14.01 4.04 -34.85
C ASN A 169 14.58 2.93 -35.73
N GLY A 170 13.73 2.06 -36.23
CA GLY A 170 14.09 1.07 -37.25
C GLY A 170 14.57 1.75 -38.54
N ALA A 171 15.31 1.02 -39.39
CA ALA A 171 15.91 1.54 -40.63
C ALA A 171 14.91 2.24 -41.54
N SER A 172 15.28 3.43 -42.02
CA SER A 172 14.37 4.34 -42.76
C SER A 172 14.35 4.18 -44.28
N HIS A 173 15.22 3.41 -44.90
CA HIS A 173 15.46 3.50 -46.34
C HIS A 173 15.25 2.26 -47.20
N SER A 174 15.28 1.03 -46.69
CA SER A 174 15.14 -0.13 -47.54
C SER A 174 14.71 -1.43 -46.84
N GLY A 175 14.32 -1.37 -45.54
CA GLY A 175 14.04 -2.57 -44.80
C GLY A 175 12.85 -2.49 -43.83
N ASP A 176 12.39 -3.62 -43.40
CA ASP A 176 11.34 -3.84 -42.41
C ASP A 176 11.95 -3.95 -40.99
N GLY A 177 12.81 -3.01 -40.60
CA GLY A 177 13.54 -3.01 -39.35
C GLY A 177 12.65 -2.64 -38.15
N GLY A 178 12.77 -3.42 -37.08
CA GLY A 178 12.09 -3.16 -35.82
C GLY A 178 12.68 -1.98 -35.05
N GLY A 179 11.85 -1.23 -34.32
CA GLY A 179 12.30 -0.17 -33.42
C GLY A 179 13.05 -0.70 -32.22
N GLY A 180 14.04 0.02 -31.70
CA GLY A 180 14.78 -0.32 -30.49
C GLY A 180 13.92 -0.13 -29.22
N GLY A 181 14.10 -0.98 -28.22
CA GLY A 181 13.49 -0.80 -26.90
C GLY A 181 14.13 0.35 -26.12
N ALA A 182 13.40 1.03 -25.27
CA ALA A 182 13.91 2.16 -24.50
C ALA A 182 14.50 1.76 -23.14
N GLY A 183 15.37 2.61 -22.60
CA GLY A 183 15.92 2.46 -21.25
C GLY A 183 14.91 2.75 -20.15
N GLY A 184 15.01 2.05 -19.04
CA GLY A 184 14.23 2.30 -17.82
C GLY A 184 14.71 3.56 -17.06
N GLY A 185 13.83 4.17 -16.29
CA GLY A 185 14.18 5.25 -15.36
C GLY A 185 14.92 4.73 -14.13
N GLY A 186 15.71 5.56 -13.46
CA GLY A 186 16.47 5.13 -12.29
C GLY A 186 17.23 6.28 -11.63
N LYS A 187 18.08 5.96 -10.65
CA LYS A 187 19.09 6.92 -10.16
C LYS A 187 19.86 7.47 -11.34
N ASP A 188 20.26 6.56 -12.21
CA ASP A 188 20.75 6.85 -13.54
C ASP A 188 19.83 6.08 -14.51
N GLY A 189 19.43 6.76 -15.59
CA GLY A 189 18.55 6.14 -16.58
C GLY A 189 19.28 5.07 -17.39
N GLY A 190 18.57 4.01 -17.75
CA GLY A 190 19.05 2.98 -18.65
C GLY A 190 19.22 3.49 -20.10
N THR A 191 19.98 2.77 -20.89
CA THR A 191 20.21 3.10 -22.32
C THR A 191 19.14 2.48 -23.21
N GLY A 192 18.76 3.22 -24.26
CA GLY A 192 17.91 2.67 -25.32
C GLY A 192 18.70 1.68 -26.19
N GLY A 193 17.99 0.70 -26.73
CA GLY A 193 18.50 -0.24 -27.72
C GLY A 193 18.48 0.34 -29.14
N ASN A 194 19.27 -0.20 -29.99
CA ASN A 194 19.39 0.21 -31.40
C ASN A 194 18.18 -0.30 -32.21
N GLY A 195 17.74 0.52 -33.16
CA GLY A 195 16.80 0.07 -34.19
C GLY A 195 17.41 -0.99 -35.09
N GLY A 196 16.58 -1.92 -35.59
CA GLY A 196 17.01 -2.96 -36.49
C GLY A 196 17.47 -2.38 -37.84
N SER A 197 18.59 -2.88 -38.34
CA SER A 197 19.09 -2.55 -39.67
C SER A 197 18.48 -3.49 -40.72
N GLY A 198 18.15 -2.96 -41.90
CA GLY A 198 17.48 -3.74 -42.95
C GLY A 198 16.18 -4.36 -42.41
N ASP A 199 16.04 -5.66 -42.53
CA ASP A 199 14.86 -6.44 -42.15
C ASP A 199 14.96 -7.07 -40.73
N ASN A 200 15.95 -6.68 -39.95
CA ASN A 200 16.15 -7.24 -38.60
C ASN A 200 15.30 -6.55 -37.53
N GLY A 201 15.04 -7.29 -36.47
CA GLY A 201 14.41 -6.71 -35.26
C GLY A 201 15.34 -5.73 -34.52
N GLY A 202 14.77 -4.81 -33.78
CA GLY A 202 15.50 -3.90 -32.91
C GLY A 202 16.05 -4.59 -31.66
N SER A 203 17.06 -4.03 -31.02
CA SER A 203 17.58 -4.52 -29.74
C SER A 203 16.77 -3.99 -28.56
N GLY A 204 16.76 -4.69 -27.43
CA GLY A 204 16.13 -4.21 -26.20
C GLY A 204 16.95 -3.12 -25.51
N GLY A 205 16.27 -2.27 -24.74
CA GLY A 205 16.89 -1.28 -23.85
C GLY A 205 17.32 -1.87 -22.50
N THR A 206 18.11 -1.13 -21.74
CA THR A 206 18.57 -1.54 -20.42
C THR A 206 17.70 -0.95 -19.30
N SER A 207 17.67 -1.59 -18.15
CA SER A 207 17.03 -1.04 -16.95
C SER A 207 17.73 0.22 -16.43
N GLY A 208 17.03 1.04 -15.68
CA GLY A 208 17.64 2.10 -14.86
C GLY A 208 18.31 1.54 -13.60
N SER A 209 19.24 2.33 -13.04
CA SER A 209 19.96 1.93 -11.84
C SER A 209 19.21 2.22 -10.54
N ASN A 210 19.59 1.51 -9.48
CA ASN A 210 19.05 1.70 -8.13
C ASN A 210 19.86 2.74 -7.33
N LEU A 211 19.19 3.35 -6.33
CA LEU A 211 19.84 3.96 -5.17
C LEU A 211 19.46 3.13 -3.94
N VAL A 212 20.45 2.45 -3.38
CA VAL A 212 20.26 1.61 -2.19
C VAL A 212 20.81 2.35 -0.97
N PRO A 213 20.01 2.61 0.08
CA PRO A 213 20.53 3.19 1.31
C PRO A 213 21.59 2.31 1.96
N ALA A 214 22.54 2.90 2.67
CA ALA A 214 23.61 2.14 3.33
C ALA A 214 23.07 1.00 4.21
N GLY A 215 23.58 -0.22 4.00
CA GLY A 215 23.13 -1.45 4.64
C GLY A 215 21.76 -1.94 4.16
N GLY A 216 21.26 -1.44 3.03
CA GLY A 216 20.13 -1.99 2.30
C GLY A 216 20.55 -3.11 1.35
N SER A 217 19.58 -3.66 0.64
CA SER A 217 19.77 -4.69 -0.41
C SER A 217 18.94 -4.36 -1.64
N GLU A 218 19.34 -4.94 -2.76
CA GLU A 218 18.64 -4.85 -4.03
C GLU A 218 18.51 -6.21 -4.71
N ASN A 219 17.54 -6.34 -5.59
CA ASN A 219 17.39 -7.48 -6.48
C ASN A 219 16.79 -6.97 -7.81
N ASN A 220 17.57 -7.09 -8.87
CA ASN A 220 17.19 -6.59 -10.20
C ASN A 220 16.18 -7.49 -10.94
N GLY A 221 15.81 -8.62 -10.34
CA GLY A 221 14.96 -9.60 -11.02
C GLY A 221 15.71 -10.35 -12.14
N SER A 222 14.96 -11.08 -12.94
CA SER A 222 15.48 -11.83 -14.09
C SER A 222 14.47 -11.84 -15.24
N GLY A 223 14.83 -11.31 -16.38
CA GLY A 223 13.92 -11.22 -17.53
C GLY A 223 12.63 -10.49 -17.15
N VAL A 224 11.49 -11.14 -17.28
CA VAL A 224 10.17 -10.60 -16.93
C VAL A 224 9.81 -10.76 -15.43
N THR A 225 10.59 -11.55 -14.67
CA THR A 225 10.29 -11.83 -13.26
C THR A 225 10.91 -10.77 -12.35
N PRO A 226 10.12 -10.05 -11.54
CA PRO A 226 10.62 -9.02 -10.65
C PRO A 226 11.46 -9.60 -9.50
N GLY A 227 12.39 -8.79 -9.00
CA GLY A 227 13.06 -9.06 -7.73
C GLY A 227 12.13 -8.90 -6.54
N GLY A 228 12.51 -9.46 -5.38
CA GLY A 228 11.78 -9.26 -4.13
C GLY A 228 10.41 -9.91 -4.06
N THR A 229 10.09 -10.89 -4.89
CA THR A 229 8.80 -11.61 -4.88
C THR A 229 8.56 -12.44 -3.62
N GLY A 230 9.60 -12.76 -2.86
CA GLY A 230 9.51 -13.43 -1.56
C GLY A 230 9.33 -12.50 -0.36
N GLU A 231 9.28 -11.19 -0.56
CA GLU A 231 9.05 -10.23 0.52
C GLU A 231 7.58 -10.20 0.92
N GLY A 232 7.32 -10.08 2.23
CA GLY A 232 5.96 -10.13 2.77
C GLY A 232 5.02 -9.01 2.30
N TYR A 233 5.57 -7.97 1.68
CA TYR A 233 4.80 -6.84 1.12
C TYR A 233 4.71 -6.88 -0.41
N TYR A 234 5.27 -7.89 -1.07
CA TYR A 234 5.12 -8.04 -2.52
C TYR A 234 3.66 -8.31 -2.90
N GLN A 235 3.18 -7.64 -3.93
CA GLN A 235 1.84 -7.85 -4.49
C GLN A 235 1.96 -8.50 -5.87
N SER A 236 1.17 -9.54 -6.11
CA SER A 236 1.11 -10.19 -7.42
C SER A 236 0.72 -9.20 -8.52
N GLY A 237 1.38 -9.26 -9.65
CA GLY A 237 1.16 -8.34 -10.76
C GLY A 237 2.02 -7.09 -10.76
N VAL A 238 2.78 -6.82 -9.69
CA VAL A 238 3.66 -5.64 -9.60
C VAL A 238 4.99 -5.89 -10.30
N SER A 239 5.48 -4.89 -11.02
CA SER A 239 6.85 -4.85 -11.57
C SER A 239 7.18 -5.95 -12.57
N ILE A 240 6.20 -6.69 -13.07
CA ILE A 240 6.37 -7.78 -14.04
C ILE A 240 6.66 -7.22 -15.43
N GLY A 241 7.75 -7.66 -16.06
CA GLY A 241 8.10 -7.31 -17.43
C GLY A 241 7.06 -7.78 -18.44
N ALA A 242 6.83 -7.00 -19.47
CA ALA A 242 5.80 -7.28 -20.44
C ALA A 242 6.27 -8.27 -21.52
N PRO A 243 5.44 -9.24 -21.91
CA PRO A 243 5.62 -9.95 -23.18
C PRO A 243 5.38 -8.99 -24.37
N ASN A 244 5.60 -9.52 -25.56
CA ASN A 244 5.47 -8.77 -26.82
C ASN A 244 4.22 -7.90 -26.89
N SER A 245 4.33 -6.70 -27.42
CA SER A 245 3.25 -5.72 -27.63
C SER A 245 2.44 -5.31 -26.38
N SER A 246 2.85 -5.77 -25.21
CA SER A 246 2.13 -5.53 -23.94
C SER A 246 2.79 -4.42 -23.13
N THR A 247 2.00 -3.78 -22.27
CA THR A 247 2.48 -2.78 -21.31
C THR A 247 3.07 -3.49 -20.09
N GLY A 248 4.21 -3.01 -19.60
CA GLY A 248 4.83 -3.46 -18.36
C GLY A 248 3.98 -3.15 -17.14
N ALA A 249 4.12 -3.93 -16.10
CA ALA A 249 3.39 -3.68 -14.84
C ALA A 249 3.94 -2.46 -14.10
N ASN A 250 3.07 -1.78 -13.36
CA ASN A 250 3.47 -0.68 -12.49
C ASN A 250 4.31 -1.17 -11.31
N GLY A 251 5.07 -0.26 -10.73
CA GLY A 251 5.81 -0.47 -9.49
C GLY A 251 4.94 -0.42 -8.23
N LEU A 252 5.61 -0.48 -7.10
CA LEU A 252 5.00 -0.41 -5.76
C LEU A 252 6.00 0.22 -4.79
N ALA A 253 5.51 0.97 -3.81
CA ALA A 253 6.31 1.35 -2.65
C ALA A 253 5.58 0.98 -1.36
N VAL A 254 6.30 0.38 -0.42
CA VAL A 254 5.80 0.13 0.94
C VAL A 254 6.78 0.70 1.95
N LEU A 255 6.27 1.58 2.80
CA LEU A 255 7.02 2.18 3.90
C LEU A 255 6.43 1.70 5.23
N VAL A 256 7.29 1.13 6.06
CA VAL A 256 6.91 0.67 7.40
C VAL A 256 7.58 1.59 8.41
N PHE A 257 6.80 2.45 9.04
CA PHE A 257 7.28 3.39 10.05
C PHE A 257 7.35 2.68 11.39
N ASN A 258 8.55 2.47 11.89
CA ASN A 258 8.79 1.89 13.20
C ASN A 258 8.75 3.00 14.25
N ILE A 259 7.67 3.01 15.03
CA ILE A 259 7.42 4.07 16.00
C ILE A 259 7.99 3.67 17.36
N GLY A 260 8.78 4.60 17.94
CA GLY A 260 9.27 4.52 19.30
C GLY A 260 8.21 4.91 20.32
N VAL A 261 8.36 4.38 21.53
CA VAL A 261 7.53 4.80 22.67
C VAL A 261 7.86 6.20 23.05
N GLN A 262 6.86 7.02 23.14
CA GLN A 262 6.97 8.27 23.88
C GLN A 262 6.16 8.14 25.17
N ALA A 263 6.85 8.08 26.30
CA ALA A 263 6.23 8.37 27.58
C ALA A 263 6.32 9.88 27.79
N SER A 264 5.21 10.50 28.21
CA SER A 264 5.19 11.93 28.50
C SER A 264 4.89 12.17 29.97
N THR A 265 5.46 13.20 30.55
CA THR A 265 5.16 13.67 31.90
C THR A 265 4.71 15.11 31.88
N LYS A 266 3.82 15.49 32.81
CA LYS A 266 3.35 16.87 32.93
C LYS A 266 4.26 17.65 33.88
N VAL A 267 5.01 18.60 33.31
CA VAL A 267 5.91 19.48 34.08
C VAL A 267 5.39 20.92 33.98
N SER A 268 5.06 21.52 35.11
CA SER A 268 4.54 22.90 35.18
C SER A 268 3.35 23.15 34.23
N GLY A 269 2.41 22.18 34.17
CA GLY A 269 1.20 22.29 33.37
C GLY A 269 1.36 21.88 31.87
N THR A 270 2.57 21.67 31.39
CA THR A 270 2.89 21.29 30.00
C THR A 270 3.33 19.83 29.92
N TRP A 271 2.80 19.08 28.95
CA TRP A 271 3.25 17.74 28.66
C TRP A 271 4.65 17.79 27.98
N LYS A 272 5.58 17.01 28.52
CA LYS A 272 6.95 16.85 27.99
C LYS A 272 7.25 15.39 27.79
N ASP A 273 7.89 15.07 26.65
CA ASP A 273 8.28 13.71 26.33
C ASP A 273 9.41 13.23 27.24
N ILE A 274 9.31 11.96 27.67
CA ILE A 274 10.34 11.30 28.45
C ILE A 274 11.24 10.53 27.49
N ASN A 275 12.44 11.02 27.27
CA ASN A 275 13.42 10.36 26.40
C ASN A 275 14.15 9.20 27.09
N ALA A 276 14.25 9.22 28.42
CA ALA A 276 14.85 8.15 29.22
C ALA A 276 14.37 8.22 30.66
N MET A 277 14.19 7.07 31.27
CA MET A 277 13.91 6.95 32.69
C MET A 277 15.10 6.31 33.40
N TYR A 278 15.39 6.79 34.60
CA TYR A 278 16.48 6.27 35.42
C TYR A 278 16.00 5.96 36.83
N THR A 279 16.57 4.93 37.42
CA THR A 279 16.41 4.60 38.85
C THR A 279 17.76 4.59 39.55
N LYS A 280 17.78 4.94 40.82
CA LYS A 280 19.01 4.92 41.62
C LYS A 280 19.13 3.57 42.33
N VAL A 281 20.15 2.80 41.98
CA VAL A 281 20.43 1.51 42.56
C VAL A 281 21.82 1.54 43.17
N SER A 282 21.94 1.29 44.47
CA SER A 282 23.20 1.29 45.20
C SER A 282 24.03 2.58 45.00
N GLY A 283 23.35 3.75 44.98
CA GLY A 283 23.99 5.05 44.82
C GLY A 283 24.26 5.49 43.38
N ALA A 284 24.15 4.60 42.38
CA ALA A 284 24.36 4.89 40.97
C ALA A 284 23.04 5.02 40.21
N TRP A 285 22.93 5.98 39.29
CA TRP A 285 21.81 6.08 38.37
C TRP A 285 21.92 5.04 37.28
N LYS A 286 20.92 4.19 37.13
CA LYS A 286 20.78 3.19 36.07
C LYS A 286 19.57 3.48 35.22
N GLN A 287 19.73 3.40 33.92
CA GLN A 287 18.61 3.56 33.00
C GLN A 287 17.64 2.40 33.14
N ILE A 288 16.36 2.71 33.22
CA ILE A 288 15.28 1.71 33.18
C ILE A 288 15.11 1.30 31.72
N THR A 289 15.42 0.04 31.42
CA THR A 289 15.30 -0.53 30.05
C THR A 289 14.05 -1.35 29.85
N ALA A 290 13.29 -1.63 30.92
CA ALA A 290 12.00 -2.33 30.84
C ALA A 290 11.09 -1.92 31.99
N GLY A 291 9.82 -1.81 31.71
CA GLY A 291 8.76 -1.64 32.70
C GLY A 291 7.68 -2.70 32.51
N TYR A 292 7.10 -3.15 33.59
CA TYR A 292 6.05 -4.15 33.58
C TYR A 292 4.89 -3.72 34.49
N TYR A 293 3.68 -4.13 34.15
CA TYR A 293 2.49 -3.97 34.99
C TYR A 293 1.80 -5.33 35.19
N LYS A 294 1.07 -5.49 36.26
CA LYS A 294 0.45 -6.77 36.62
C LYS A 294 -1.06 -6.70 36.39
N VAL A 295 -1.57 -7.58 35.53
CA VAL A 295 -3.00 -7.74 35.27
C VAL A 295 -3.39 -9.20 35.52
N SER A 296 -4.44 -9.39 36.29
CA SER A 296 -4.97 -10.74 36.60
C SER A 296 -3.89 -11.74 37.00
N GLY A 297 -2.94 -11.30 37.84
CA GLY A 297 -1.86 -12.15 38.32
C GLY A 297 -0.65 -12.31 37.41
N SER A 298 -0.73 -11.90 36.14
CA SER A 298 0.35 -11.99 35.15
C SER A 298 1.05 -10.66 34.94
N TRP A 299 2.38 -10.69 34.83
CA TRP A 299 3.19 -9.52 34.47
C TRP A 299 3.14 -9.31 32.94
N LYS A 300 2.75 -8.10 32.52
CA LYS A 300 2.77 -7.67 31.12
C LYS A 300 3.78 -6.54 30.96
N ALA A 301 4.53 -6.58 29.86
CA ALA A 301 5.50 -5.52 29.58
C ALA A 301 4.77 -4.21 29.30
N LEU A 302 5.14 -3.16 30.01
CA LEU A 302 4.79 -1.79 29.69
C LEU A 302 5.77 -1.24 28.63
N PHE A 303 7.07 -1.53 28.82
CA PHE A 303 8.11 -1.30 27.82
C PHE A 303 9.31 -2.22 28.15
N ASN A 304 10.15 -2.51 27.15
CA ASN A 304 11.44 -3.17 27.33
C ASN A 304 12.45 -2.62 26.30
N ALA A 305 13.73 -2.84 26.51
CA ALA A 305 14.76 -2.43 25.55
C ALA A 305 14.51 -3.13 24.19
N GLY A 306 14.13 -2.36 23.18
CA GLY A 306 13.76 -2.85 21.85
C GLY A 306 12.25 -2.91 21.57
N VAL A 307 11.40 -2.54 22.53
CA VAL A 307 9.96 -2.34 22.32
C VAL A 307 9.63 -0.87 22.56
N ASN A 308 9.16 -0.25 21.55
CA ASN A 308 8.78 1.15 21.57
C ASN A 308 7.26 1.28 21.67
N PHE A 309 6.71 2.14 22.53
CA PHE A 309 5.28 2.42 22.71
C PHE A 309 4.78 3.48 21.74
N ILE A 310 3.49 3.52 21.43
CA ILE A 310 3.00 4.11 20.22
C ILE A 310 1.86 5.05 20.46
N SER A 311 1.90 6.14 19.73
CA SER A 311 0.72 6.90 19.34
C SER A 311 0.55 6.75 17.83
N THR A 312 -0.59 6.22 17.40
CA THR A 312 -0.87 5.97 15.99
C THR A 312 -1.67 7.10 15.38
N SER A 313 -1.21 7.60 14.27
CA SER A 313 -2.02 8.30 13.29
C SER A 313 -1.48 7.98 11.91
N ALA A 314 -2.04 7.01 11.21
CA ALA A 314 -1.85 6.89 9.78
C ALA A 314 -2.96 6.03 9.17
N GLY A 315 -3.51 6.53 8.07
CA GLY A 315 -4.53 5.86 7.30
C GLY A 315 -4.00 4.59 6.64
N PHE A 316 -4.83 3.59 6.57
CA PHE A 316 -4.56 2.33 5.89
C PHE A 316 -5.42 2.22 4.64
N GLY A 317 -4.78 2.00 3.50
CA GLY A 317 -5.46 1.51 2.31
C GLY A 317 -5.93 0.07 2.53
N ASN A 318 -7.09 -0.25 2.01
CA ASN A 318 -7.71 -1.57 2.05
C ASN A 318 -6.77 -2.64 1.48
N PRO A 319 -6.34 -3.68 2.21
CA PRO A 319 -5.76 -4.86 1.61
C PRO A 319 -6.89 -5.83 1.29
N GLU A 320 -6.89 -6.30 0.09
CA GLU A 320 -7.65 -7.39 -0.45
C GLU A 320 -8.79 -7.01 -1.38
N GLY A 321 -8.41 -6.96 -2.66
CA GLY A 321 -9.31 -7.35 -3.71
C GLY A 321 -9.75 -8.79 -3.54
N ASN A 322 -10.90 -8.96 -2.99
CA ASN A 322 -11.85 -10.02 -3.38
C ASN A 322 -13.25 -9.54 -2.99
N THR A 323 -13.73 -8.54 -3.71
CA THR A 323 -15.16 -8.25 -3.76
C THR A 323 -15.75 -9.03 -4.92
N PRO A 324 -16.77 -9.85 -4.68
CA PRO A 324 -17.67 -10.21 -5.75
C PRO A 324 -18.27 -8.90 -6.29
N SER A 325 -18.23 -8.74 -7.63
CA SER A 325 -18.87 -7.62 -8.33
C SER A 325 -20.28 -7.39 -7.84
N GLY A 326 -20.54 -6.21 -7.31
CA GLY A 326 -21.91 -5.79 -7.05
C GLY A 326 -22.00 -4.80 -5.91
N SER A 327 -22.14 -3.53 -6.27
CA SER A 327 -22.42 -2.35 -5.45
C SER A 327 -21.24 -1.70 -4.73
N GLN A 328 -20.97 -0.48 -5.15
CA GLN A 328 -20.24 0.52 -4.38
C GLN A 328 -21.03 0.82 -3.11
N GLY A 329 -20.66 0.16 -2.01
CA GLY A 329 -21.06 0.52 -0.67
C GLY A 329 -19.82 0.93 0.09
N SER A 330 -19.81 2.14 0.61
CA SER A 330 -18.83 2.67 1.56
C SER A 330 -18.47 1.58 2.59
N GLY A 331 -17.18 1.39 2.84
CA GLY A 331 -16.64 0.38 3.76
C GLY A 331 -17.33 0.43 5.12
N GLY A 332 -18.32 -0.45 5.33
CA GLY A 332 -19.14 -0.46 6.51
C GLY A 332 -18.72 -1.56 7.46
N GLY A 333 -18.22 -1.20 8.61
CA GLY A 333 -18.41 -2.00 9.81
C GLY A 333 -19.87 -1.85 10.26
N GLY A 334 -20.38 -2.85 11.00
CA GLY A 334 -21.79 -2.91 11.38
C GLY A 334 -22.22 -1.80 12.34
N CYS A 335 -23.37 -1.21 12.09
CA CYS A 335 -23.92 -0.07 12.83
C CYS A 335 -25.41 -0.25 13.13
N PHE A 336 -25.91 0.39 14.20
CA PHE A 336 -27.30 0.36 14.65
C PHE A 336 -27.93 1.75 14.67
N ILE A 337 -29.25 1.83 14.46
CA ILE A 337 -29.97 3.10 14.54
C ILE A 337 -30.09 3.55 16.00
N LYS A 338 -30.24 4.87 16.19
CA LYS A 338 -30.53 5.49 17.49
C LYS A 338 -31.67 4.80 18.23
N GLY A 339 -31.51 4.59 19.54
CA GLY A 339 -32.50 3.95 20.41
C GLY A 339 -32.42 2.42 20.43
N THR A 340 -31.53 1.79 19.64
CA THR A 340 -31.29 0.34 19.74
C THR A 340 -30.71 0.00 21.12
N LEU A 341 -31.36 -0.94 21.83
CA LEU A 341 -30.99 -1.29 23.20
C LEU A 341 -29.93 -2.40 23.23
N VAL A 342 -28.76 -2.06 23.75
CA VAL A 342 -27.63 -2.98 23.97
C VAL A 342 -27.73 -3.58 25.36
N THR A 343 -27.52 -4.89 25.47
CA THR A 343 -27.47 -5.58 26.77
C THR A 343 -26.09 -5.35 27.41
N MET A 344 -26.10 -4.77 28.62
CA MET A 344 -24.88 -4.51 29.39
C MET A 344 -24.46 -5.74 30.21
N ALA A 345 -23.25 -5.75 30.75
CA ALA A 345 -22.70 -6.87 31.53
C ALA A 345 -23.50 -7.16 32.82
N ASP A 346 -24.13 -6.16 33.41
CA ASP A 346 -25.00 -6.28 34.59
C ASP A 346 -26.45 -6.70 34.24
N GLY A 347 -26.73 -6.98 32.96
CA GLY A 347 -28.05 -7.36 32.46
C GLY A 347 -28.98 -6.17 32.17
N SER A 348 -28.59 -4.94 32.46
CA SER A 348 -29.35 -3.75 32.10
C SER A 348 -29.36 -3.49 30.58
N GLN A 349 -30.24 -2.61 30.13
CA GLN A 349 -30.33 -2.20 28.73
C GLN A 349 -29.91 -0.74 28.60
N LYS A 350 -29.03 -0.45 27.65
CA LYS A 350 -28.55 0.91 27.35
C LYS A 350 -28.70 1.22 25.87
N ALA A 351 -29.24 2.39 25.51
CA ALA A 351 -29.36 2.80 24.11
C ALA A 351 -27.97 2.95 23.47
N VAL A 352 -27.79 2.47 22.24
CA VAL A 352 -26.49 2.40 21.55
C VAL A 352 -25.79 3.75 21.47
N GLU A 353 -26.54 4.84 21.28
CA GLU A 353 -25.99 6.21 21.25
C GLU A 353 -25.53 6.74 22.62
N LEU A 354 -25.86 6.04 23.70
CA LEU A 354 -25.43 6.35 25.05
C LEU A 354 -24.31 5.46 25.56
N VAL A 355 -23.97 4.40 24.80
CA VAL A 355 -22.81 3.56 25.11
C VAL A 355 -21.54 4.38 24.95
N ASP A 356 -20.71 4.42 25.98
CA ASP A 356 -19.49 5.23 26.00
C ASP A 356 -18.28 4.38 26.38
N LEU A 357 -17.10 4.98 26.26
CA LEU A 357 -15.84 4.35 26.62
C LEU A 357 -15.87 3.85 28.08
N LYS A 358 -15.34 2.63 28.29
CA LYS A 358 -15.31 1.92 29.59
C LYS A 358 -16.65 1.34 30.06
N ASP A 359 -17.74 1.53 29.34
CA ASP A 359 -18.92 0.70 29.58
C ASP A 359 -18.57 -0.78 29.40
N GLU A 360 -19.25 -1.65 30.12
CA GLU A 360 -19.06 -3.10 30.00
C GLU A 360 -20.34 -3.70 29.42
N VAL A 361 -20.21 -4.34 28.23
CA VAL A 361 -21.35 -4.94 27.54
C VAL A 361 -21.36 -6.45 27.72
N ALA A 362 -22.55 -7.03 27.70
CA ALA A 362 -22.73 -8.48 27.82
C ALA A 362 -21.94 -9.19 26.70
N VAL A 363 -21.20 -10.22 27.05
CA VAL A 363 -20.30 -11.04 26.22
C VAL A 363 -19.23 -10.27 25.44
N GLY A 364 -19.35 -8.95 25.31
CA GLY A 364 -18.39 -8.11 24.57
C GLY A 364 -17.24 -7.56 25.43
N GLY A 365 -17.39 -7.52 26.75
CA GLY A 365 -16.41 -6.90 27.64
C GLY A 365 -16.41 -5.37 27.57
N PHE A 366 -15.28 -4.73 27.86
CA PHE A 366 -15.17 -3.28 27.90
C PHE A 366 -15.21 -2.63 26.51
N VAL A 367 -15.98 -1.53 26.43
CA VAL A 367 -16.03 -0.68 25.25
C VAL A 367 -14.78 0.20 25.20
N PHE A 368 -14.04 0.10 24.09
CA PHE A 368 -12.80 0.85 23.87
C PHE A 368 -12.91 1.92 22.77
N ALA A 369 -13.97 1.87 21.96
CA ALA A 369 -14.23 2.85 20.90
C ALA A 369 -15.73 3.02 20.72
N THR A 370 -16.17 4.22 20.36
CA THR A 370 -17.55 4.52 19.94
C THR A 370 -17.53 5.35 18.66
N GLY A 371 -18.52 5.16 17.79
CA GLY A 371 -18.61 5.88 16.52
C GLY A 371 -20.06 6.20 16.13
N LYS A 372 -20.23 7.30 15.41
CA LYS A 372 -21.46 7.75 14.81
C LYS A 372 -21.20 7.98 13.32
N PHE A 373 -22.01 7.39 12.45
CA PHE A 373 -21.80 7.41 11.00
C PHE A 373 -23.09 7.67 10.24
N LEU A 374 -22.96 7.99 8.95
CA LEU A 374 -24.07 8.03 7.98
C LEU A 374 -23.97 6.80 7.08
N ILE A 375 -25.07 6.08 6.90
CA ILE A 375 -25.18 4.93 6.01
C ILE A 375 -26.45 5.01 5.16
N ASN A 376 -26.47 4.31 4.04
CA ASN A 376 -27.62 4.18 3.15
C ASN A 376 -28.01 2.72 2.87
N ASP A 377 -27.56 1.78 3.70
CA ASP A 377 -27.83 0.35 3.60
C ASP A 377 -28.53 -0.19 4.85
N LEU A 378 -29.57 0.50 5.34
CA LEU A 378 -30.28 0.10 6.55
C LEU A 378 -31.25 -1.06 6.27
N PHE A 379 -31.24 -2.04 7.17
CA PHE A 379 -32.11 -3.22 7.15
C PHE A 379 -32.90 -3.34 8.45
N ASP A 380 -34.06 -3.96 8.38
CA ASP A 380 -34.77 -4.52 9.54
C ASP A 380 -34.40 -6.00 9.67
N TYR A 381 -33.82 -6.37 10.80
CA TYR A 381 -33.52 -7.75 11.15
C TYR A 381 -34.28 -8.14 12.42
N ASN A 382 -35.40 -8.85 12.25
CA ASN A 382 -36.25 -9.25 13.38
C ASN A 382 -36.66 -8.07 14.30
N GLY A 383 -36.96 -6.90 13.74
CA GLY A 383 -37.31 -5.69 14.45
C GLY A 383 -36.12 -4.85 14.93
N ILE A 384 -34.90 -5.28 14.67
CA ILE A 384 -33.65 -4.52 14.93
C ILE A 384 -33.23 -3.82 13.64
N LYS A 385 -33.13 -2.49 13.69
CA LYS A 385 -32.66 -1.69 12.56
C LYS A 385 -31.14 -1.57 12.60
N VAL A 386 -30.48 -2.16 11.60
CA VAL A 386 -29.05 -2.39 11.55
C VAL A 386 -28.54 -2.28 10.11
N SER A 387 -27.26 -1.93 9.88
CA SER A 387 -26.68 -1.93 8.53
C SER A 387 -26.67 -3.31 7.91
N GLY A 388 -26.91 -3.39 6.60
CA GLY A 388 -26.90 -4.65 5.86
C GLY A 388 -25.56 -5.36 5.89
N THR A 389 -24.49 -4.61 6.04
CA THR A 389 -23.11 -5.13 6.16
C THR A 389 -22.81 -5.77 7.51
N HIS A 390 -23.63 -5.55 8.55
CA HIS A 390 -23.39 -6.10 9.89
C HIS A 390 -23.50 -7.62 9.93
N MET A 391 -22.63 -8.25 10.74
CA MET A 391 -22.64 -9.70 10.94
C MET A 391 -23.53 -10.05 12.14
N VAL A 392 -24.41 -10.98 11.96
CA VAL A 392 -25.29 -11.56 12.98
C VAL A 392 -25.04 -13.06 13.10
N LYS A 393 -25.18 -13.62 14.29
CA LYS A 393 -25.01 -15.05 14.51
C LYS A 393 -26.32 -15.79 14.32
N GLU A 394 -26.39 -16.66 13.30
CA GLU A 394 -27.51 -17.53 12.96
C GLU A 394 -27.03 -18.99 12.93
N ASP A 395 -27.71 -19.88 13.64
CA ASP A 395 -27.38 -21.31 13.65
C ASP A 395 -25.86 -21.59 13.83
N ASP A 396 -25.23 -20.89 14.77
CA ASP A 396 -23.78 -20.90 15.05
C ASP A 396 -22.87 -20.45 13.88
N LYS A 397 -23.41 -19.76 12.89
CA LYS A 397 -22.67 -19.16 11.79
C LYS A 397 -22.85 -17.66 11.76
N TRP A 398 -21.79 -16.96 11.35
CA TRP A 398 -21.83 -15.53 11.10
C TRP A 398 -22.36 -15.27 9.68
N THR A 399 -23.44 -14.52 9.58
CA THR A 399 -24.12 -14.16 8.33
C THR A 399 -24.27 -12.65 8.26
N ARG A 400 -24.05 -12.04 7.10
CA ARG A 400 -24.38 -10.63 6.92
C ARG A 400 -25.88 -10.43 6.96
N VAL A 401 -26.35 -9.36 7.59
CA VAL A 401 -27.77 -9.04 7.67
C VAL A 401 -28.38 -8.95 6.27
N ALA A 402 -27.68 -8.37 5.30
CA ALA A 402 -28.14 -8.29 3.91
C ALA A 402 -28.26 -9.65 3.22
N ASP A 403 -27.50 -10.66 3.65
CA ASP A 403 -27.50 -12.01 3.09
C ASP A 403 -28.43 -12.96 3.88
N SER A 404 -28.97 -12.49 5.01
CA SER A 404 -29.86 -13.27 5.86
C SER A 404 -31.28 -13.30 5.31
N LYS A 405 -31.94 -14.47 5.42
CA LYS A 405 -33.39 -14.60 5.12
C LYS A 405 -34.29 -13.77 6.04
N HIS A 406 -33.75 -13.24 7.14
CA HIS A 406 -34.46 -12.40 8.12
C HIS A 406 -34.16 -10.92 7.94
N GLY A 407 -33.21 -10.56 7.05
CA GLY A 407 -32.87 -9.19 6.73
C GLY A 407 -33.80 -8.61 5.66
N VAL A 408 -34.46 -7.51 5.97
CA VAL A 408 -35.35 -6.79 5.03
C VAL A 408 -34.80 -5.40 4.81
N SER A 409 -34.40 -5.07 3.57
CA SER A 409 -33.91 -3.72 3.24
C SER A 409 -34.97 -2.66 3.50
N LEU A 410 -34.57 -1.56 4.10
CA LEU A 410 -35.43 -0.40 4.35
C LEU A 410 -35.28 0.72 3.31
N GLY A 411 -34.57 0.46 2.22
CA GLY A 411 -34.31 1.42 1.13
C GLY A 411 -32.93 2.07 1.25
N ASP A 412 -32.68 3.05 0.34
CA ASP A 412 -31.37 3.69 0.17
C ASP A 412 -31.32 5.09 0.81
N ASP A 413 -32.26 5.41 1.71
CA ASP A 413 -32.25 6.68 2.44
C ASP A 413 -31.04 6.75 3.39
N GLU A 414 -30.49 7.94 3.58
CA GLU A 414 -29.37 8.18 4.48
C GLU A 414 -29.82 8.19 5.94
N HIS A 415 -29.18 7.39 6.78
CA HIS A 415 -29.49 7.24 8.19
C HIS A 415 -28.27 7.47 9.08
N THR A 416 -28.45 8.21 10.17
CA THR A 416 -27.45 8.29 11.23
C THR A 416 -27.48 7.02 12.07
N VAL A 417 -26.33 6.38 12.21
CA VAL A 417 -26.16 5.13 12.96
C VAL A 417 -25.05 5.24 13.98
N TYR A 418 -25.09 4.32 14.95
CA TYR A 418 -24.18 4.28 16.08
C TYR A 418 -23.58 2.90 16.22
N VAL A 419 -22.35 2.84 16.69
CA VAL A 419 -21.64 1.58 16.91
C VAL A 419 -20.53 1.77 17.94
N PHE A 420 -20.01 0.68 18.45
CA PHE A 420 -18.85 0.68 19.32
C PHE A 420 -17.96 -0.54 19.05
N GLY A 421 -16.72 -0.47 19.51
CA GLY A 421 -15.80 -1.59 19.58
C GLY A 421 -15.70 -2.10 21.00
N SER A 422 -15.82 -3.40 21.18
CA SER A 422 -15.75 -4.10 22.47
C SER A 422 -14.56 -5.07 22.55
N GLU A 423 -14.10 -5.37 23.74
CA GLU A 423 -12.90 -6.21 23.98
C GLU A 423 -12.97 -7.56 23.27
N PHE A 424 -14.14 -8.22 23.30
CA PHE A 424 -14.36 -9.54 22.72
C PHE A 424 -15.15 -9.52 21.40
N ARG A 425 -15.36 -8.34 20.82
CA ARG A 425 -15.98 -8.16 19.49
C ARG A 425 -17.43 -8.64 19.38
N ARG A 426 -18.20 -8.54 20.46
CA ARG A 426 -19.57 -9.05 20.53
C ARG A 426 -20.53 -8.02 21.09
N ILE A 427 -21.76 -8.05 20.58
CA ILE A 427 -22.87 -7.20 21.00
C ILE A 427 -24.12 -8.08 21.15
N ILE A 428 -24.84 -7.95 22.25
CA ILE A 428 -26.15 -8.58 22.42
C ILE A 428 -27.25 -7.53 22.31
N ILE A 429 -28.16 -7.72 21.36
CA ILE A 429 -29.36 -6.87 21.15
C ILE A 429 -30.58 -7.76 21.07
N ASN A 430 -31.55 -7.55 21.96
CA ASN A 430 -32.76 -8.38 22.06
C ASN A 430 -32.47 -9.88 22.13
N GLY A 431 -31.38 -10.27 22.80
CA GLY A 431 -30.96 -11.67 22.90
C GLY A 431 -30.27 -12.25 21.67
N ILE A 432 -30.09 -11.47 20.61
CA ILE A 432 -29.39 -11.84 19.38
C ILE A 432 -27.95 -11.37 19.44
N GLU A 433 -27.01 -12.25 19.08
CA GLU A 433 -25.58 -11.95 19.08
C GLU A 433 -25.16 -11.36 17.72
N PHE A 434 -24.56 -10.17 17.76
CA PHE A 434 -23.93 -9.50 16.62
C PHE A 434 -22.42 -9.38 16.88
N THR A 435 -21.65 -9.17 15.81
CA THR A 435 -20.28 -8.67 15.96
C THR A 435 -20.33 -7.21 16.45
N ASP A 436 -19.21 -6.67 16.88
CA ASP A 436 -19.06 -5.21 16.98
C ASP A 436 -18.65 -4.63 15.61
N TYR A 437 -18.29 -3.36 15.57
CA TYR A 437 -17.85 -2.70 14.33
C TYR A 437 -16.67 -3.42 13.65
N PHE A 438 -15.81 -4.09 14.40
CA PHE A 438 -14.55 -4.65 13.94
C PHE A 438 -14.65 -6.11 13.50
N GLU A 439 -15.75 -6.60 13.07
CA GLU A 439 -16.02 -7.96 12.59
C GLU A 439 -14.89 -8.99 12.79
N ILE A 440 -15.18 -10.20 13.21
CA ILE A 440 -14.18 -11.24 13.41
C ILE A 440 -14.11 -12.16 12.20
N ASP A 441 -12.91 -12.34 11.65
CA ASP A 441 -12.58 -13.58 10.95
C ASP A 441 -12.02 -14.58 12.00
N GLU A 442 -12.69 -15.70 12.21
CA GLU A 442 -12.29 -16.73 13.18
C GLU A 442 -10.89 -17.33 12.92
N LYS A 443 -10.32 -17.10 11.74
CA LYS A 443 -9.02 -17.62 11.32
C LYS A 443 -7.83 -16.71 11.67
N GLN A 444 -8.07 -15.47 12.06
CA GLN A 444 -7.02 -14.50 12.36
C GLN A 444 -7.27 -13.88 13.73
N GLY A 445 -6.32 -14.04 14.65
CA GLY A 445 -6.45 -13.62 16.04
C GLY A 445 -6.87 -12.16 16.22
N LEU A 446 -7.77 -11.95 17.14
CA LEU A 446 -8.52 -10.74 17.50
C LEU A 446 -7.72 -9.42 17.60
N LEU A 447 -6.42 -9.48 17.88
CA LEU A 447 -5.58 -8.30 18.14
C LEU A 447 -5.05 -7.60 16.87
N GLN A 448 -4.95 -8.31 15.74
CA GLN A 448 -4.38 -7.76 14.51
C GLN A 448 -5.31 -6.80 13.75
N TYR A 449 -6.61 -6.95 13.92
CA TYR A 449 -7.61 -6.14 13.20
C TYR A 449 -7.99 -4.83 13.91
N GLY A 450 -7.97 -4.78 15.23
CA GLY A 450 -8.36 -3.61 15.99
C GLY A 450 -7.59 -2.34 15.59
N GLU A 451 -6.28 -2.43 15.48
CA GLU A 451 -5.43 -1.28 15.12
C GLU A 451 -5.62 -0.81 13.67
N LYS A 452 -5.88 -1.73 12.74
CA LYS A 452 -6.14 -1.42 11.34
C LYS A 452 -7.43 -0.62 11.16
N PHE A 453 -8.48 -0.94 11.90
CA PHE A 453 -9.78 -0.26 11.82
C PHE A 453 -9.83 1.07 12.55
N PHE A 454 -9.02 1.30 13.58
CA PHE A 454 -8.87 2.62 14.22
C PHE A 454 -8.41 3.70 13.24
N GLY A 455 -7.56 3.34 12.26
CA GLY A 455 -7.14 4.24 11.19
C GLY A 455 -8.32 4.70 10.32
N ILE A 456 -9.20 3.78 9.93
CA ILE A 456 -10.38 4.06 9.09
C ILE A 456 -11.34 5.00 9.81
N TRP A 457 -11.59 4.80 11.10
CA TRP A 457 -12.45 5.68 11.87
C TRP A 457 -11.93 7.11 11.95
N ARG A 458 -10.63 7.28 12.15
CA ARG A 458 -9.99 8.61 12.18
C ARG A 458 -9.99 9.29 10.81
N GLU A 459 -9.87 8.54 9.73
CA GLU A 459 -9.94 9.10 8.38
C GLU A 459 -11.37 9.55 8.04
N ASN A 460 -12.36 8.76 8.41
CA ASN A 460 -13.77 9.14 8.24
C ASN A 460 -14.14 10.38 9.07
N ASP A 461 -13.60 10.51 10.31
CA ASP A 461 -13.78 11.68 11.15
C ASP A 461 -13.23 12.98 10.51
N ARG A 462 -12.18 12.87 9.69
CA ARG A 462 -11.62 14.02 8.95
C ARG A 462 -12.42 14.42 7.71
N GLN A 463 -13.14 13.51 7.10
CA GLN A 463 -13.82 13.73 5.82
C GLN A 463 -15.25 14.24 5.95
N THR A 464 -15.88 14.06 7.11
CA THR A 464 -17.28 14.46 7.35
C THR A 464 -17.42 15.14 8.71
N ASN A 465 -17.82 16.42 8.70
CA ASN A 465 -18.06 17.23 9.91
C ASN A 465 -19.20 16.71 10.83
N ASP A 466 -19.81 15.56 10.52
CA ASP A 466 -20.95 14.97 11.24
C ASP A 466 -20.64 13.64 11.94
N ILE A 467 -19.38 13.22 11.97
CA ILE A 467 -18.95 11.96 12.60
C ILE A 467 -18.32 12.27 13.95
N ASP A 468 -18.86 11.71 15.03
CA ASP A 468 -18.29 11.76 16.37
C ASP A 468 -17.68 10.39 16.70
N VAL A 469 -16.36 10.30 16.72
CA VAL A 469 -15.60 9.08 17.05
C VAL A 469 -14.81 9.31 18.32
N LYS A 470 -15.09 8.53 19.35
CA LYS A 470 -14.32 8.48 20.59
C LYS A 470 -13.56 7.18 20.68
N ILE A 471 -12.29 7.24 20.93
CA ILE A 471 -11.41 6.09 21.12
C ILE A 471 -10.73 6.25 22.47
N LEU A 472 -10.70 5.18 23.28
CA LEU A 472 -9.83 5.12 24.46
C LEU A 472 -8.39 5.22 23.95
N ASN A 473 -7.77 6.38 24.12
CA ASN A 473 -6.34 6.45 24.09
C ASN A 473 -5.82 5.50 25.19
N ASN A 474 -4.83 4.67 24.86
CA ASN A 474 -4.24 3.71 25.80
C ASN A 474 -3.56 4.41 26.99
N ASP A 475 -4.32 5.18 27.76
CA ASP A 475 -3.95 5.63 29.11
C ASP A 475 -4.43 4.57 30.12
N ARG A 476 -4.02 3.32 29.92
CA ARG A 476 -4.13 2.25 30.92
C ARG A 476 -2.76 1.70 31.25
#